data_d244220a5cb86ef92feb880b592ce7b3
#
_entry.id   d244220a5cb86ef92feb880b592ce7b3
#
_cell.length_a   1.000
_cell.length_b   1.000
_cell.length_c   1.000
_cell.angle_alpha   90.00
_cell.angle_beta   90.00
_cell.angle_gamma   90.00
#
_symmetry.space_group_name_H-M   'P 1'
#
loop_
_entity.id
_entity.type
_entity.pdbx_description
1 polymer ?
#
loop_
_entity_poly.entity_id
_entity_poly.type
_entity_poly.pdbx_seq_one_letter_code
_entity_poly.pdbx_strand_id
1 'polypeptide(L)'
;MNMNTQSTSLRVVDAEPETILIRREVLPAQENPAAVYLASLAPGSRRSMTTALHLIAALLTSGRCDAFSLHWGALRFQHTAALRAALAQRYAAASANHRLAALRGVLKAAWNLGQIPTEEYHRAINLPPVRGESLPRGRALSPGELRMLFHICAQDTTAA
;
A
#
# COMPACT_ATOMS: atom_id res chain seq x y z
N MET A 1 -58.30 19.45 20.58
CA MET A 1 -56.90 19.88 20.77
C MET A 1 -56.02 18.69 20.51
N ASN A 2 -55.57 18.53 19.29
CA ASN A 2 -54.67 17.43 18.88
C ASN A 2 -53.24 17.97 18.76
N MET A 3 -52.42 17.64 19.74
CA MET A 3 -50.98 17.91 19.66
C MET A 3 -50.34 16.76 18.90
N ASN A 4 -50.02 17.02 17.65
CA ASN A 4 -49.26 16.10 16.78
C ASN A 4 -47.78 16.23 17.10
N THR A 5 -47.24 15.32 17.90
CA THR A 5 -45.79 15.22 18.17
C THR A 5 -45.15 14.45 17.03
N GLN A 6 -44.63 15.18 16.04
CA GLN A 6 -43.79 14.58 15.02
C GLN A 6 -42.42 14.23 15.62
N SER A 7 -42.24 12.95 15.94
CA SER A 7 -40.91 12.40 16.19
C SER A 7 -40.06 12.48 14.92
N THR A 8 -39.20 13.47 14.86
CA THR A 8 -38.11 13.52 13.89
C THR A 8 -37.12 12.42 14.23
N SER A 9 -37.31 11.25 13.63
CA SER A 9 -36.36 10.15 13.68
C SER A 9 -35.14 10.57 12.88
N LEU A 10 -34.11 11.05 13.58
CA LEU A 10 -32.76 11.16 13.03
C LEU A 10 -32.30 9.76 12.66
N ARG A 11 -32.45 9.40 11.39
CA ARG A 11 -31.73 8.26 10.81
C ARG A 11 -30.25 8.61 10.85
N VAL A 12 -29.56 8.12 11.86
CA VAL A 12 -28.12 7.94 11.82
C VAL A 12 -27.89 6.94 10.68
N VAL A 13 -27.48 7.45 9.53
CA VAL A 13 -26.99 6.62 8.45
C VAL A 13 -25.66 6.09 8.96
N ASP A 14 -25.66 4.88 9.50
CA ASP A 14 -24.46 4.10 9.72
C ASP A 14 -23.87 3.82 8.34
N ALA A 15 -23.07 4.78 7.84
CA ALA A 15 -22.25 4.56 6.66
C ALA A 15 -21.24 3.50 7.06
N GLU A 16 -21.37 2.31 6.49
CA GLU A 16 -20.39 1.23 6.62
C GLU A 16 -18.98 1.83 6.49
N PRO A 17 -18.06 1.59 7.43
CA PRO A 17 -16.76 2.25 7.49
C PRO A 17 -15.97 2.12 6.18
N GLU A 18 -16.24 1.08 5.40
CA GLU A 18 -15.66 0.86 4.08
C GLU A 18 -16.19 1.84 3.01
N THR A 19 -17.41 2.36 3.15
CA THR A 19 -18.01 3.29 2.17
C THR A 19 -17.33 4.65 2.20
N ILE A 20 -16.77 5.06 3.33
CA ILE A 20 -16.03 6.31 3.49
C ILE A 20 -14.70 6.27 2.73
N LEU A 21 -14.13 5.08 2.51
CA LEU A 21 -12.87 4.88 1.84
C LEU A 21 -12.99 4.88 0.30
N ILE A 22 -14.18 4.86 -0.26
CA ILE A 22 -14.39 4.82 -1.72
C ILE A 22 -14.81 6.20 -2.20
N ARG A 23 -14.04 6.78 -3.12
CA ARG A 23 -14.44 8.02 -3.79
C ARG A 23 -15.50 7.74 -4.85
N ARG A 24 -16.53 8.58 -4.92
CA ARG A 24 -17.56 8.52 -5.98
C ARG A 24 -17.01 8.97 -7.33
N GLU A 25 -16.04 9.88 -7.32
CA GLU A 25 -15.41 10.41 -8.53
C GLU A 25 -13.90 10.19 -8.48
N VAL A 26 -13.32 9.78 -9.60
CA VAL A 26 -11.87 9.66 -9.75
C VAL A 26 -11.30 11.05 -9.91
N LEU A 27 -10.32 11.40 -9.06
CA LEU A 27 -9.66 12.70 -9.13
C LEU A 27 -8.80 12.83 -10.39
N PRO A 28 -8.61 14.07 -10.91
CA PRO A 28 -7.59 14.35 -11.90
C PRO A 28 -6.21 13.86 -11.43
N ALA A 29 -5.35 13.46 -12.37
CA ALA A 29 -4.07 12.82 -12.04
C ALA A 29 -3.18 13.65 -11.09
N GLN A 30 -3.19 14.99 -11.24
CA GLN A 30 -2.43 15.91 -10.39
C GLN A 30 -2.97 16.04 -8.96
N GLU A 31 -4.20 15.64 -8.72
CA GLU A 31 -4.87 15.67 -7.42
C GLU A 31 -5.03 14.28 -6.81
N ASN A 32 -4.70 13.23 -7.59
CA ASN A 32 -4.82 11.84 -7.17
C ASN A 32 -3.52 11.39 -6.49
N PRO A 33 -3.54 11.06 -5.18
CA PRO A 33 -2.33 10.66 -4.46
C PRO A 33 -1.62 9.46 -5.06
N ALA A 34 -2.36 8.47 -5.59
CA ALA A 34 -1.77 7.30 -6.23
C ALA A 34 -1.05 7.68 -7.53
N ALA A 35 -1.67 8.53 -8.36
CA ALA A 35 -1.05 9.01 -9.59
C ALA A 35 0.20 9.86 -9.32
N VAL A 36 0.12 10.80 -8.38
CA VAL A 36 1.25 11.66 -7.97
C VAL A 36 2.41 10.82 -7.42
N TYR A 37 2.12 9.87 -6.54
CA TYR A 37 3.15 8.97 -6.02
C TYR A 37 3.80 8.15 -7.13
N LEU A 38 3.03 7.50 -7.99
CA LEU A 38 3.56 6.68 -9.08
C LEU A 38 4.37 7.51 -10.09
N ALA A 39 3.95 8.75 -10.37
CA ALA A 39 4.70 9.65 -11.25
C ALA A 39 6.09 10.01 -10.68
N SER A 40 6.24 10.08 -9.36
CA SER A 40 7.52 10.38 -8.69
C SER A 40 8.53 9.22 -8.74
N LEU A 41 8.09 8.01 -9.12
CA LEU A 41 8.94 6.83 -9.14
C LEU A 41 9.68 6.65 -10.46
N ALA A 42 10.85 6.00 -10.40
CA ALA A 42 11.54 5.54 -11.58
C ALA A 42 10.66 4.53 -12.37
N PRO A 43 10.76 4.51 -13.73
CA PRO A 43 9.89 3.68 -14.58
C PRO A 43 9.86 2.20 -14.18
N GLY A 44 11.01 1.63 -13.83
CA GLY A 44 11.12 0.22 -13.40
C GLY A 44 10.37 -0.13 -12.12
N SER A 45 10.15 0.84 -11.22
CA SER A 45 9.45 0.63 -9.95
C SER A 45 7.94 0.84 -10.06
N ARG A 46 7.47 1.58 -11.07
CA ARG A 46 6.06 1.97 -11.19
C ARG A 46 5.13 0.77 -11.22
N ARG A 47 5.44 -0.24 -12.04
CA ARG A 47 4.59 -1.43 -12.20
C ARG A 47 4.40 -2.18 -10.88
N SER A 48 5.47 -2.44 -10.14
CA SER A 48 5.40 -3.17 -8.87
C SER A 48 4.64 -2.37 -7.80
N MET A 49 4.85 -1.06 -7.74
CA MET A 49 4.14 -0.18 -6.81
C MET A 49 2.66 -0.02 -7.18
N THR A 50 2.32 0.06 -8.47
CA THR A 50 0.93 0.06 -8.93
C THR A 50 0.21 -1.20 -8.46
N THR A 51 0.81 -2.38 -8.67
CA THR A 51 0.26 -3.66 -8.21
C THR A 51 0.09 -3.67 -6.69
N ALA A 52 1.06 -3.14 -5.94
CA ALA A 52 0.97 -3.03 -4.48
C ALA A 52 -0.19 -2.13 -4.04
N LEU A 53 -0.38 -0.97 -4.68
CA LEU A 53 -1.47 -0.05 -4.35
C LEU A 53 -2.85 -0.64 -4.67
N HIS A 54 -3.01 -1.33 -5.82
CA HIS A 54 -4.28 -2.01 -6.15
C HIS A 54 -4.62 -3.09 -5.11
N LEU A 55 -3.63 -3.87 -4.69
CA LEU A 55 -3.83 -4.89 -3.66
C LEU A 55 -4.22 -4.26 -2.31
N ILE A 56 -3.59 -3.15 -1.93
CA ILE A 56 -3.94 -2.41 -0.70
C ILE A 56 -5.38 -1.91 -0.78
N ALA A 57 -5.78 -1.30 -1.89
CA ALA A 57 -7.14 -0.83 -2.10
C ALA A 57 -8.16 -1.98 -2.01
N ALA A 58 -7.88 -3.11 -2.66
CA ALA A 58 -8.72 -4.30 -2.59
C ALA A 58 -8.85 -4.86 -1.17
N LEU A 59 -7.76 -4.89 -0.39
CA LEU A 59 -7.79 -5.36 1.00
C LEU A 59 -8.60 -4.44 1.92
N LEU A 60 -8.52 -3.13 1.71
CA LEU A 60 -9.22 -2.13 2.54
C LEU A 60 -10.72 -2.01 2.20
N THR A 61 -11.13 -2.44 1.02
CA THR A 61 -12.51 -2.25 0.53
C THR A 61 -13.17 -3.55 0.08
N SER A 62 -12.61 -4.69 0.46
CA SER A 62 -13.11 -6.01 0.05
C SER A 62 -13.26 -6.15 -1.49
N GLY A 63 -12.31 -5.56 -2.23
CA GLY A 63 -12.27 -5.61 -3.70
C GLY A 63 -13.19 -4.62 -4.41
N ARG A 64 -13.83 -3.68 -3.69
CA ARG A 64 -14.82 -2.75 -4.27
C ARG A 64 -14.23 -1.55 -5.00
N CYS A 65 -12.95 -1.24 -4.81
CA CYS A 65 -12.29 -0.15 -5.53
C CYS A 65 -10.83 -0.47 -5.86
N ASP A 66 -10.28 0.32 -6.76
CA ASP A 66 -8.87 0.27 -7.14
C ASP A 66 -8.04 1.37 -6.44
N ALA A 67 -6.75 1.42 -6.76
CA ALA A 67 -5.83 2.39 -6.16
C ALA A 67 -6.17 3.86 -6.50
N PHE A 68 -6.83 4.12 -7.62
CA PHE A 68 -7.13 5.48 -8.07
C PHE A 68 -8.48 5.98 -7.53
N SER A 69 -9.37 5.05 -7.16
CA SER A 69 -10.69 5.33 -6.59
C SER A 69 -10.69 5.31 -5.06
N LEU A 70 -9.61 4.80 -4.43
CA LEU A 70 -9.49 4.79 -2.97
C LEU A 70 -9.26 6.20 -2.43
N HIS A 71 -9.99 6.57 -1.38
CA HIS A 71 -9.83 7.83 -0.67
C HIS A 71 -8.65 7.76 0.31
N TRP A 72 -7.43 7.90 -0.19
CA TRP A 72 -6.19 7.80 0.61
C TRP A 72 -6.15 8.79 1.78
N GLY A 73 -6.69 9.99 1.60
CA GLY A 73 -6.78 11.01 2.66
C GLY A 73 -7.74 10.67 3.80
N ALA A 74 -8.66 9.71 3.60
CA ALA A 74 -9.56 9.23 4.64
C ALA A 74 -8.95 8.13 5.51
N LEU A 75 -7.78 7.58 5.15
CA LEU A 75 -7.12 6.55 5.94
C LEU A 75 -6.66 7.10 7.29
N ARG A 76 -6.88 6.31 8.33
CA ARG A 76 -6.48 6.59 9.70
C ARG A 76 -5.66 5.41 10.23
N PHE A 77 -5.02 5.60 11.38
CA PHE A 77 -4.17 4.57 12.01
C PHE A 77 -4.84 3.19 12.10
N GLN A 78 -6.13 3.12 12.46
CA GLN A 78 -6.82 1.84 12.56
C GLN A 78 -6.87 1.08 11.23
N HIS A 79 -7.07 1.78 10.11
CA HIS A 79 -7.10 1.16 8.78
C HIS A 79 -5.72 0.63 8.39
N THR A 80 -4.67 1.43 8.63
CA THR A 80 -3.30 1.03 8.28
C THR A 80 -2.75 -0.06 9.19
N ALA A 81 -3.13 -0.07 10.46
CA ALA A 81 -2.80 -1.13 11.41
C ALA A 81 -3.48 -2.46 11.04
N ALA A 82 -4.79 -2.43 10.70
CA ALA A 82 -5.52 -3.60 10.22
C ALA A 82 -4.92 -4.14 8.91
N LEU A 83 -4.59 -3.26 7.95
CA LEU A 83 -3.92 -3.62 6.71
C LEU A 83 -2.57 -4.30 6.98
N ARG A 84 -1.75 -3.74 7.89
CA ARG A 84 -0.47 -4.34 8.28
C ARG A 84 -0.65 -5.76 8.83
N ALA A 85 -1.65 -5.97 9.70
CA ALA A 85 -1.96 -7.29 10.25
C ALA A 85 -2.36 -8.27 9.15
N ALA A 86 -3.24 -7.87 8.23
CA ALA A 86 -3.66 -8.67 7.09
C ALA A 86 -2.49 -9.02 6.15
N LEU A 87 -1.58 -8.08 5.90
CA LEU A 87 -0.38 -8.32 5.09
C LEU A 87 0.58 -9.30 5.78
N ALA A 88 0.77 -9.18 7.10
CA ALA A 88 1.63 -10.07 7.86
C ALA A 88 1.13 -11.52 7.87
N GLN A 89 -0.18 -11.72 7.85
CA GLN A 89 -0.78 -13.06 7.80
C GLN A 89 -0.70 -13.72 6.43
N ARG A 90 -0.77 -12.92 5.35
CA ARG A 90 -0.91 -13.43 3.97
C ARG A 90 0.39 -13.51 3.19
N TYR A 91 1.41 -12.77 3.58
CA TYR A 91 2.63 -12.60 2.80
C TYR A 91 3.90 -12.74 3.63
N ALA A 92 4.98 -13.20 2.99
CA ALA A 92 6.30 -13.17 3.59
C ALA A 92 6.70 -11.72 3.98
N ALA A 93 7.51 -11.57 5.03
CA ALA A 93 7.88 -10.29 5.60
C ALA A 93 8.41 -9.28 4.56
N ALA A 94 9.27 -9.71 3.65
CA ALA A 94 9.80 -8.86 2.58
C ALA A 94 8.69 -8.31 1.67
N SER A 95 7.75 -9.18 1.27
CA SER A 95 6.61 -8.82 0.42
C SER A 95 5.61 -7.91 1.14
N ALA A 96 5.35 -8.17 2.42
CA ALA A 96 4.50 -7.31 3.26
C ALA A 96 5.12 -5.91 3.42
N ASN A 97 6.41 -5.85 3.72
CA ASN A 97 7.14 -4.58 3.89
C ASN A 97 7.23 -3.77 2.60
N HIS A 98 7.36 -4.43 1.44
CA HIS A 98 7.29 -3.76 0.14
C HIS A 98 5.93 -3.05 -0.06
N ARG A 99 4.83 -3.69 0.30
CA ARG A 99 3.48 -3.09 0.25
C ARG A 99 3.30 -1.97 1.26
N LEU A 100 3.85 -2.12 2.47
CA LEU A 100 3.86 -1.04 3.46
C LEU A 100 4.69 0.16 3.00
N ALA A 101 5.76 -0.04 2.22
CA ALA A 101 6.50 1.05 1.60
C ALA A 101 5.64 1.80 0.57
N ALA A 102 4.88 1.09 -0.27
CA ALA A 102 3.92 1.71 -1.19
C ALA A 102 2.84 2.52 -0.44
N LEU A 103 2.29 1.97 0.65
CA LEU A 103 1.33 2.68 1.52
C LEU A 103 1.91 3.98 2.06
N ARG A 104 3.13 3.94 2.62
CA ARG A 104 3.78 5.15 3.13
C ARG A 104 4.01 6.19 2.03
N GLY A 105 4.40 5.74 0.84
CA GLY A 105 4.61 6.62 -0.31
C GLY A 105 3.34 7.33 -0.76
N VAL A 106 2.23 6.62 -0.90
CA VAL A 106 0.96 7.23 -1.31
C VAL A 106 0.35 8.12 -0.23
N LEU A 107 0.49 7.77 1.06
CA LEU A 107 0.06 8.64 2.16
C LEU A 107 0.88 9.93 2.23
N LYS A 108 2.18 9.87 1.93
CA LYS A 108 3.03 11.07 1.80
C LYS A 108 2.56 11.95 0.65
N ALA A 109 2.17 11.38 -0.48
CA ALA A 109 1.59 12.13 -1.59
C ALA A 109 0.25 12.78 -1.20
N ALA A 110 -0.63 12.06 -0.50
CA ALA A 110 -1.89 12.59 0.00
C ALA A 110 -1.67 13.74 1.00
N TRP A 111 -0.67 13.63 1.87
CA TRP A 111 -0.28 14.70 2.79
C TRP A 111 0.26 15.92 2.05
N ASN A 112 1.16 15.75 1.08
CA ASN A 112 1.70 16.84 0.26
C ASN A 112 0.60 17.56 -0.55
N LEU A 113 -0.45 16.83 -0.94
CA LEU A 113 -1.64 17.39 -1.61
C LEU A 113 -2.64 18.05 -0.64
N GLY A 114 -2.33 18.10 0.67
CA GLY A 114 -3.22 18.67 1.68
C GLY A 114 -4.49 17.85 1.96
N GLN A 115 -4.54 16.59 1.52
CA GLN A 115 -5.73 15.73 1.68
C GLN A 115 -5.77 14.99 3.02
N ILE A 116 -4.69 15.01 3.79
CA ILE A 116 -4.60 14.41 5.12
C ILE A 116 -3.92 15.40 6.08
N PRO A 117 -4.47 15.64 7.27
CA PRO A 117 -3.83 16.48 8.30
C PRO A 117 -2.49 15.88 8.74
N THR A 118 -1.51 16.72 9.06
CA THR A 118 -0.15 16.30 9.45
C THR A 118 -0.14 15.28 10.58
N GLU A 119 -0.94 15.51 11.61
CA GLU A 119 -1.04 14.62 12.76
C GLU A 119 -1.56 13.23 12.38
N GLU A 120 -2.62 13.19 11.57
CA GLU A 120 -3.21 11.93 11.09
C GLU A 120 -2.27 11.19 10.14
N TYR A 121 -1.53 11.92 9.30
CA TYR A 121 -0.49 11.34 8.45
C TYR A 121 0.57 10.63 9.30
N HIS A 122 1.13 11.32 10.30
CA HIS A 122 2.16 10.72 11.15
C HIS A 122 1.65 9.50 11.94
N ARG A 123 0.42 9.54 12.41
CA ARG A 123 -0.21 8.38 13.05
C ARG A 123 -0.37 7.21 12.08
N ALA A 124 -0.89 7.47 10.87
CA ALA A 124 -1.17 6.44 9.87
C ALA A 124 0.08 5.73 9.35
N ILE A 125 1.23 6.43 9.25
CA ILE A 125 2.49 5.83 8.79
C ILE A 125 3.33 5.20 9.90
N ASN A 126 2.99 5.44 11.17
CA ASN A 126 3.72 4.91 12.33
C ASN A 126 3.41 3.43 12.54
N LEU A 127 3.85 2.62 11.59
CA LEU A 127 3.69 1.17 11.60
C LEU A 127 5.05 0.50 11.68
N PRO A 128 5.28 -0.40 12.66
CA PRO A 128 6.51 -1.17 12.68
C PRO A 128 6.55 -2.11 11.46
N PRO A 129 7.74 -2.44 10.95
CA PRO A 129 7.88 -3.41 9.87
C PRO A 129 7.34 -4.78 10.29
N VAL A 130 6.92 -5.57 9.32
CA VAL A 130 6.60 -6.98 9.54
C VAL A 130 7.90 -7.72 9.72
N ARG A 131 8.05 -8.39 10.87
CA ARG A 131 9.20 -9.26 11.15
C ARG A 131 8.86 -10.68 10.67
N GLY A 132 9.83 -11.36 10.10
CA GLY A 132 9.73 -12.76 9.70
C GLY A 132 11.09 -13.38 9.74
N GLU A 133 11.15 -14.66 10.01
CA GLU A 133 12.35 -15.46 9.86
C GLU A 133 12.59 -15.61 8.35
N SER A 134 13.44 -14.77 7.81
CA SER A 134 13.98 -14.95 6.47
C SER A 134 15.28 -15.71 6.62
N LEU A 135 15.30 -16.97 6.24
CA LEU A 135 16.56 -17.66 5.98
C LEU A 135 17.35 -16.80 4.98
N PRO A 136 18.64 -16.52 5.21
CA PRO A 136 19.45 -15.78 4.25
C PRO A 136 19.35 -16.47 2.90
N ARG A 137 18.87 -15.75 1.89
CA ARG A 137 18.80 -16.27 0.52
C ARG A 137 20.21 -16.32 -0.03
N GLY A 138 20.72 -17.52 -0.14
CA GLY A 138 22.04 -17.80 -0.63
C GLY A 138 23.08 -17.84 0.50
N ARG A 139 24.00 -18.77 0.39
CA ARG A 139 25.23 -18.77 1.16
C ARG A 139 26.30 -18.00 0.39
N ALA A 140 27.20 -17.36 1.09
CA ALA A 140 28.39 -16.82 0.47
C ALA A 140 29.16 -17.95 -0.20
N LEU A 141 29.49 -17.78 -1.48
CA LEU A 141 30.34 -18.71 -2.19
C LEU A 141 31.74 -18.66 -1.60
N SER A 142 32.34 -19.83 -1.37
CA SER A 142 33.72 -19.90 -0.98
C SER A 142 34.65 -19.42 -2.10
N PRO A 143 35.87 -18.96 -1.81
CA PRO A 143 36.82 -18.58 -2.84
C PRO A 143 37.11 -19.68 -3.88
N GLY A 144 37.01 -20.97 -3.45
CA GLY A 144 37.13 -22.11 -4.34
C GLY A 144 35.97 -22.25 -5.33
N GLU A 145 34.74 -22.09 -4.85
CA GLU A 145 33.53 -22.15 -5.69
C GLU A 145 33.48 -20.97 -6.68
N LEU A 146 33.91 -19.77 -6.26
CA LEU A 146 34.04 -18.63 -7.15
C LEU A 146 35.05 -18.88 -8.25
N ARG A 147 36.24 -19.43 -7.92
CA ARG A 147 37.27 -19.79 -8.92
C ARG A 147 36.73 -20.84 -9.91
N MET A 148 36.01 -21.86 -9.42
CA MET A 148 35.43 -22.91 -10.27
C MET A 148 34.38 -22.30 -11.23
N LEU A 149 33.51 -21.42 -10.74
CA LEU A 149 32.54 -20.70 -11.57
C LEU A 149 33.20 -19.89 -12.68
N PHE A 150 34.22 -19.10 -12.34
CA PHE A 150 34.96 -18.32 -13.32
C PHE A 150 35.70 -19.20 -14.32
N HIS A 151 36.22 -20.36 -13.91
CA HIS A 151 36.87 -21.30 -14.80
C HIS A 151 35.91 -21.90 -15.82
N ILE A 152 34.70 -22.31 -15.35
CA ILE A 152 33.63 -22.81 -16.23
C ILE A 152 33.18 -21.74 -17.20
N CYS A 153 32.94 -20.50 -16.74
CA CYS A 153 32.54 -19.38 -17.61
C CYS A 153 33.63 -19.03 -18.64
N ALA A 154 34.92 -19.19 -18.30
CA ALA A 154 36.01 -18.96 -19.23
C ALA A 154 36.14 -20.06 -20.30
N GLN A 155 35.65 -21.26 -20.03
CA GLN A 155 35.64 -22.38 -20.98
C GLN A 155 34.38 -22.41 -21.86
N ASP A 156 33.32 -21.69 -21.46
CA ASP A 156 32.08 -21.58 -22.21
C ASP A 156 32.22 -20.56 -23.34
N THR A 157 32.97 -20.95 -24.37
CA THR A 157 33.12 -20.20 -25.61
C THR A 157 31.96 -20.54 -26.54
N THR A 158 30.72 -20.34 -26.08
CA THR A 158 29.60 -20.29 -27.01
C THR A 158 29.51 -18.87 -27.55
N ALA A 159 30.44 -18.55 -28.43
CA ALA A 159 30.33 -17.39 -29.32
C ALA A 159 29.22 -17.69 -30.33
N ALA A 160 28.30 -16.77 -30.43
CA ALA A 160 27.22 -16.70 -31.41
C ALA A 160 27.74 -16.75 -32.85
#